data_4bdf88df1228ea26e8e5929ec47d21dd
#
_entry.id   4bdf88df1228ea26e8e5929ec47d21dd
#
_cell.length_a   1.000
_cell.length_b   1.000
_cell.length_c   1.000
_cell.angle_alpha   90.00
_cell.angle_beta   90.00
_cell.angle_gamma   90.00
#
_symmetry.space_group_name_H-M   'P 1'
#
loop_
_entity.id
_entity.type
_entity.pdbx_description
1 polymer ?
#
loop_
_entity_poly.entity_id
_entity_poly.type
_entity_poly.pdbx_seq_one_letter_code
_entity_poly.pdbx_strand_id
1 'polypeptide(L)'
;FWTTELTPIEEHSGFLVKRDDYFNLAGVTGGKVRQCSKLVYDNIDHIREQCNGGILTAAGIPSPQSCITSAVAKYFGLKCLITIPHYPDHIRDSYRVNASLAQKFGAKVYGVGNPNISGPELDAKKLVSETGYFQIKFGMNGRQVMKTIAQQVKNVPDHVETVVGIAGSGLSMLGVAMGCKLYNKNVKT
;
A
#
# COMPACT_ATOMS: atom_id res chain seq x y z
N PHE A 1 18.04 1.99 3.54
CA PHE A 1 17.21 1.71 2.36
C PHE A 1 16.31 2.92 2.07
N TRP A 2 16.17 3.33 0.82
CA TRP A 2 15.44 4.52 0.37
C TRP A 2 13.98 4.65 0.88
N THR A 3 13.31 3.56 1.27
CA THR A 3 11.96 3.60 1.86
C THR A 3 11.89 4.26 3.23
N THR A 4 13.03 4.49 3.88
CA THR A 4 13.11 5.20 5.16
C THR A 4 13.38 6.69 5.00
N GLU A 5 13.69 7.15 3.78
CA GLU A 5 13.86 8.56 3.48
C GLU A 5 12.58 9.35 3.76
N LEU A 6 12.76 10.52 4.36
CA LEU A 6 11.66 11.42 4.64
C LEU A 6 11.33 12.23 3.39
N THR A 7 10.07 12.15 2.95
CA THR A 7 9.62 13.07 1.90
C THR A 7 9.61 14.50 2.41
N PRO A 8 9.83 15.50 1.57
CA PRO A 8 9.85 16.90 2.00
C PRO A 8 8.49 17.37 2.48
N ILE A 9 8.52 18.45 3.23
CA ILE A 9 7.35 19.24 3.58
C ILE A 9 7.50 20.59 2.88
N GLU A 10 6.51 20.97 2.12
CA GLU A 10 6.50 22.18 1.31
C GLU A 10 5.33 23.07 1.69
N GLU A 11 5.52 24.38 1.60
CA GLU A 11 4.44 25.34 1.83
C GLU A 11 3.64 25.54 0.54
N HIS A 12 2.32 25.40 0.65
CA HIS A 12 1.36 25.67 -0.44
C HIS A 12 0.17 26.44 0.11
N SER A 13 0.04 27.68 -0.30
CA SER A 13 -1.12 28.55 0.07
C SER A 13 -1.38 28.64 1.57
N GLY A 14 -0.33 28.74 2.37
CA GLY A 14 -0.41 28.85 3.83
C GLY A 14 -0.55 27.49 4.56
N PHE A 15 -0.49 26.38 3.85
CA PHE A 15 -0.49 25.03 4.42
C PHE A 15 0.85 24.35 4.22
N LEU A 16 1.28 23.60 5.21
CA LEU A 16 2.41 22.68 5.08
C LEU A 16 1.94 21.34 4.54
N VAL A 17 2.42 20.95 3.38
CA VAL A 17 2.04 19.73 2.68
C VAL A 17 3.17 18.72 2.74
N LYS A 18 2.91 17.57 3.35
CA LYS A 18 3.82 16.42 3.30
C LYS A 18 3.74 15.78 1.91
N ARG A 19 4.81 15.90 1.12
CA ARG A 19 4.87 15.49 -0.29
C ARG A 19 5.15 13.99 -0.44
N ASP A 20 4.24 13.17 0.06
CA ASP A 20 4.34 11.71 -0.07
C ASP A 20 4.24 11.25 -1.53
N ASP A 21 3.69 12.07 -2.41
CA ASP A 21 3.66 11.88 -3.86
C ASP A 21 5.07 11.87 -4.50
N TYR A 22 6.09 12.42 -3.86
CA TYR A 22 7.47 12.34 -4.35
C TYR A 22 8.10 10.96 -4.15
N PHE A 23 7.53 10.14 -3.28
CA PHE A 23 7.97 8.76 -3.21
C PHE A 23 7.48 7.99 -4.43
N ASN A 24 8.38 7.54 -5.28
CA ASN A 24 8.10 6.87 -6.55
C ASN A 24 8.80 5.51 -6.64
N LEU A 25 8.09 4.52 -7.16
CA LEU A 25 8.63 3.22 -7.54
C LEU A 25 7.98 2.77 -8.85
N ALA A 26 8.78 2.57 -9.87
CA ALA A 26 8.33 2.09 -11.18
C ALA A 26 7.16 2.91 -11.78
N GLY A 27 7.13 4.23 -11.53
CA GLY A 27 6.07 5.13 -11.99
C GLY A 27 4.80 5.15 -11.13
N VAL A 28 4.77 4.41 -10.04
CA VAL A 28 3.70 4.49 -9.04
C VAL A 28 4.16 5.30 -7.84
N THR A 29 3.35 6.26 -7.38
CA THR A 29 3.74 7.24 -6.37
C THR A 29 2.90 7.15 -5.10
N GLY A 30 3.44 7.69 -4.00
CA GLY A 30 2.72 7.93 -2.76
C GLY A 30 3.16 7.08 -1.57
N GLY A 31 2.66 7.43 -0.39
CA GLY A 31 3.02 6.79 0.86
C GLY A 31 2.72 5.29 0.92
N LYS A 32 1.63 4.84 0.29
CA LYS A 32 1.32 3.40 0.21
C LYS A 32 2.35 2.61 -0.59
N VAL A 33 2.96 3.21 -1.60
CA VAL A 33 4.05 2.58 -2.37
C VAL A 33 5.25 2.36 -1.44
N ARG A 34 5.62 3.36 -0.66
CA ARG A 34 6.68 3.24 0.36
C ARG A 34 6.38 2.13 1.36
N GLN A 35 5.15 2.11 1.87
CA GLN A 35 4.70 1.12 2.84
C GLN A 35 4.80 -0.31 2.29
N CYS A 36 4.30 -0.53 1.08
CA CYS A 36 4.35 -1.82 0.40
C CYS A 36 5.80 -2.25 0.13
N SER A 37 6.61 -1.32 -0.40
CA SER A 37 8.01 -1.58 -0.71
C SER A 37 8.82 -1.95 0.54
N LYS A 38 8.61 -1.23 1.65
CA LYS A 38 9.28 -1.53 2.91
C LYS A 38 8.84 -2.88 3.47
N LEU A 39 7.55 -3.18 3.42
CA LEU A 39 7.02 -4.47 3.88
C LEU A 39 7.62 -5.63 3.07
N VAL A 40 7.68 -5.51 1.75
CA VAL A 40 8.26 -6.56 0.89
C VAL A 40 9.77 -6.67 1.11
N TYR A 41 10.48 -5.55 1.18
CA TYR A 41 11.92 -5.54 1.42
C TYR A 41 12.32 -6.21 2.73
N ASP A 42 11.61 -5.88 3.81
CA ASP A 42 11.89 -6.45 5.13
C ASP A 42 11.61 -7.96 5.21
N ASN A 43 10.83 -8.50 4.27
CA ASN A 43 10.49 -9.91 4.21
C ASN A 43 11.05 -10.59 2.95
N ILE A 44 12.01 -9.98 2.24
CA ILE A 44 12.39 -10.42 0.90
C ILE A 44 12.99 -11.82 0.88
N ASP A 45 13.83 -12.16 1.85
CA ASP A 45 14.44 -13.48 1.94
C ASP A 45 13.38 -14.54 2.28
N HIS A 46 12.50 -14.26 3.24
CA HIS A 46 11.37 -15.12 3.56
C HIS A 46 10.44 -15.33 2.33
N ILE A 47 10.17 -14.25 1.58
CA ILE A 47 9.33 -14.35 0.37
C ILE A 47 9.99 -15.25 -0.68
N ARG A 48 11.27 -15.09 -0.90
CA ARG A 48 12.01 -15.87 -1.90
C ARG A 48 12.17 -17.34 -1.52
N GLU A 49 12.50 -17.59 -0.27
CA GLU A 49 12.86 -18.92 0.21
C GLU A 49 11.66 -19.75 0.70
N GLN A 50 10.68 -19.08 1.35
CA GLN A 50 9.57 -19.77 2.02
C GLN A 50 8.21 -19.53 1.36
N CYS A 51 8.09 -18.49 0.49
CA CYS A 51 6.83 -18.15 -0.15
C CYS A 51 6.89 -18.28 -1.69
N ASN A 52 7.66 -19.23 -2.20
CA ASN A 52 7.78 -19.54 -3.63
C ASN A 52 8.09 -18.32 -4.52
N GLY A 53 8.75 -17.29 -3.96
CA GLY A 53 9.10 -16.04 -4.65
C GLY A 53 7.88 -15.23 -5.09
N GLY A 54 6.77 -15.31 -4.37
CA GLY A 54 5.53 -14.66 -4.76
C GLY A 54 4.87 -13.87 -3.64
N ILE A 55 4.14 -12.82 -4.03
CA ILE A 55 3.28 -12.03 -3.15
C ILE A 55 1.84 -12.04 -3.68
N LEU A 56 0.89 -11.90 -2.76
CA LEU A 56 -0.53 -11.91 -3.07
C LEU A 56 -1.28 -10.87 -2.26
N THR A 57 -2.29 -10.22 -2.87
CA THR A 57 -3.19 -9.32 -2.15
C THR A 57 -4.61 -9.38 -2.68
N ALA A 58 -5.58 -9.04 -1.82
CA ALA A 58 -6.94 -8.69 -2.22
C ALA A 58 -7.06 -7.17 -2.36
N ALA A 59 -7.81 -6.70 -3.34
CA ALA A 59 -8.07 -5.29 -3.55
C ALA A 59 -9.48 -5.05 -4.10
N GLY A 60 -10.07 -3.92 -3.75
CA GLY A 60 -11.23 -3.42 -4.48
C GLY A 60 -10.82 -2.95 -5.87
N ILE A 61 -11.72 -2.97 -6.84
CA ILE A 61 -11.38 -2.63 -8.24
C ILE A 61 -10.78 -1.23 -8.41
N PRO A 62 -11.34 -0.16 -7.82
CA PRO A 62 -10.75 1.16 -7.92
C PRO A 62 -9.53 1.34 -6.99
N SER A 63 -9.22 0.34 -6.18
CA SER A 63 -8.13 0.46 -5.19
C SER A 63 -6.76 0.51 -5.86
N PRO A 64 -5.92 1.48 -5.52
CA PRO A 64 -4.55 1.53 -5.99
C PRO A 64 -3.68 0.40 -5.43
N GLN A 65 -4.15 -0.37 -4.46
CA GLN A 65 -3.38 -1.47 -3.86
C GLN A 65 -2.98 -2.53 -4.88
N SER A 66 -3.83 -2.80 -5.89
CA SER A 66 -3.52 -3.76 -6.95
C SER A 66 -2.30 -3.31 -7.78
N CYS A 67 -2.30 -2.08 -8.29
CA CYS A 67 -1.19 -1.59 -9.09
C CYS A 67 0.07 -1.35 -8.24
N ILE A 68 -0.06 -0.90 -7.00
CA ILE A 68 1.06 -0.73 -6.06
C ILE A 68 1.74 -2.07 -5.79
N THR A 69 0.97 -3.08 -5.39
CA THR A 69 1.53 -4.41 -5.07
C THR A 69 2.23 -5.03 -6.28
N SER A 70 1.64 -4.90 -7.47
CA SER A 70 2.25 -5.44 -8.69
C SER A 70 3.51 -4.67 -9.13
N ALA A 71 3.54 -3.35 -9.00
CA ALA A 71 4.73 -2.55 -9.28
C ALA A 71 5.89 -2.92 -8.33
N VAL A 72 5.58 -3.10 -7.05
CA VAL A 72 6.56 -3.55 -6.04
C VAL A 72 7.04 -4.97 -6.34
N ALA A 73 6.14 -5.90 -6.69
CA ALA A 73 6.51 -7.24 -7.09
C ALA A 73 7.46 -7.24 -8.29
N LYS A 74 7.13 -6.47 -9.33
CA LYS A 74 7.99 -6.30 -10.52
C LYS A 74 9.37 -5.77 -10.16
N TYR A 75 9.44 -4.75 -9.30
CA TYR A 75 10.70 -4.15 -8.87
C TYR A 75 11.63 -5.15 -8.17
N PHE A 76 11.07 -6.02 -7.32
CA PHE A 76 11.83 -7.05 -6.59
C PHE A 76 11.98 -8.39 -7.33
N GLY A 77 11.47 -8.49 -8.56
CA GLY A 77 11.52 -9.73 -9.35
C GLY A 77 10.65 -10.85 -8.78
N LEU A 78 9.52 -10.51 -8.14
CA LEU A 78 8.60 -11.45 -7.51
C LEU A 78 7.39 -11.76 -8.40
N LYS A 79 6.83 -12.95 -8.24
CA LYS A 79 5.50 -13.29 -8.78
C LYS A 79 4.43 -12.50 -8.03
N CYS A 80 3.34 -12.15 -8.72
CA CYS A 80 2.25 -11.39 -8.11
C CYS A 80 0.88 -11.94 -8.49
N LEU A 81 0.03 -12.17 -7.48
CA LEU A 81 -1.38 -12.51 -7.64
C LEU A 81 -2.25 -11.46 -6.99
N ILE A 82 -3.34 -11.09 -7.65
CA ILE A 82 -4.31 -10.12 -7.13
C ILE A 82 -5.71 -10.69 -7.27
N THR A 83 -6.47 -10.69 -6.19
CA THR A 83 -7.90 -10.99 -6.20
C THR A 83 -8.69 -9.69 -6.13
N ILE A 84 -9.67 -9.54 -7.01
CA ILE A 84 -10.57 -8.39 -7.07
C ILE A 84 -12.02 -8.89 -7.17
N PRO A 85 -13.01 -8.09 -6.77
CA PRO A 85 -14.40 -8.44 -7.05
C PRO A 85 -14.65 -8.64 -8.55
N HIS A 86 -15.47 -9.62 -8.91
CA HIS A 86 -15.94 -9.76 -10.29
C HIS A 86 -16.89 -8.62 -10.62
N TYR A 87 -16.66 -7.99 -11.76
CA TYR A 87 -17.51 -6.90 -12.25
C TYR A 87 -18.20 -7.29 -13.55
N PRO A 88 -19.47 -6.97 -13.68
CA PRO A 88 -20.18 -7.10 -14.95
C PRO A 88 -19.49 -6.27 -16.05
N ASP A 89 -19.60 -6.72 -17.30
CA ASP A 89 -18.89 -6.13 -18.44
C ASP A 89 -19.29 -4.68 -18.76
N HIS A 90 -20.49 -4.25 -18.30
CA HIS A 90 -20.98 -2.88 -18.49
C HIS A 90 -20.32 -1.84 -17.58
N ILE A 91 -19.47 -2.23 -16.63
CA ILE A 91 -18.78 -1.28 -15.77
C ILE A 91 -17.66 -0.60 -16.55
N ARG A 92 -17.68 0.75 -16.50
CA ARG A 92 -16.76 1.61 -17.24
C ARG A 92 -15.30 1.21 -17.01
N ASP A 93 -14.53 1.22 -18.07
CA ASP A 93 -13.07 0.91 -18.04
C ASP A 93 -12.28 1.78 -17.04
N SER A 94 -12.77 3.00 -16.77
CA SER A 94 -12.16 3.87 -15.76
C SER A 94 -12.06 3.26 -14.37
N TYR A 95 -12.98 2.35 -14.01
CA TYR A 95 -12.90 1.62 -12.74
C TYR A 95 -11.85 0.49 -12.75
N ARG A 96 -11.42 0.04 -13.93
CA ARG A 96 -10.48 -1.07 -14.10
C ARG A 96 -9.01 -0.62 -14.22
N VAL A 97 -8.74 0.68 -14.22
CA VAL A 97 -7.40 1.24 -14.46
C VAL A 97 -6.34 0.59 -13.58
N ASN A 98 -6.58 0.48 -12.29
CA ASN A 98 -5.61 -0.09 -11.35
C ASN A 98 -5.38 -1.60 -11.58
N ALA A 99 -6.43 -2.35 -11.92
CA ALA A 99 -6.32 -3.76 -12.26
C ALA A 99 -5.57 -3.97 -13.59
N SER A 100 -5.86 -3.13 -14.60
CA SER A 100 -5.16 -3.16 -15.89
C SER A 100 -3.68 -2.79 -15.75
N LEU A 101 -3.36 -1.80 -14.92
CA LEU A 101 -1.97 -1.46 -14.59
C LEU A 101 -1.27 -2.61 -13.87
N ALA A 102 -1.96 -3.28 -12.94
CA ALA A 102 -1.41 -4.44 -12.27
C ALA A 102 -1.03 -5.56 -13.26
N GLN A 103 -1.87 -5.82 -14.26
CA GLN A 103 -1.57 -6.79 -15.34
C GLN A 103 -0.36 -6.33 -16.18
N LYS A 104 -0.26 -5.04 -16.50
CA LYS A 104 0.91 -4.48 -17.22
C LYS A 104 2.20 -4.60 -16.41
N PHE A 105 2.13 -4.58 -15.09
CA PHE A 105 3.27 -4.88 -14.22
C PHE A 105 3.57 -6.38 -14.09
N GLY A 106 2.76 -7.25 -14.68
CA GLY A 106 2.98 -8.71 -14.72
C GLY A 106 2.21 -9.49 -13.66
N ALA A 107 1.29 -8.85 -12.93
CA ALA A 107 0.44 -9.57 -11.98
C ALA A 107 -0.64 -10.40 -12.70
N LYS A 108 -0.94 -11.57 -12.13
CA LYS A 108 -2.15 -12.32 -12.47
C LYS A 108 -3.30 -11.77 -11.64
N VAL A 109 -4.35 -11.27 -12.31
CA VAL A 109 -5.53 -10.68 -11.66
C VAL A 109 -6.71 -11.63 -11.81
N TYR A 110 -7.32 -12.01 -10.70
CA TYR A 110 -8.47 -12.91 -10.65
C TYR A 110 -9.73 -12.15 -10.22
N GLY A 111 -10.76 -12.17 -11.04
CA GLY A 111 -12.10 -11.75 -10.67
C GLY A 111 -12.80 -12.82 -9.85
N VAL A 112 -13.35 -12.48 -8.70
CA VAL A 112 -14.09 -13.41 -7.83
C VAL A 112 -15.58 -13.05 -7.79
N GLY A 113 -16.44 -14.07 -7.68
CA GLY A 113 -17.89 -13.92 -7.86
C GLY A 113 -18.63 -13.03 -6.85
N ASN A 114 -18.02 -12.72 -5.69
CA ASN A 114 -18.63 -11.86 -4.69
C ASN A 114 -18.20 -10.40 -4.89
N PRO A 115 -19.12 -9.44 -5.09
CA PRO A 115 -18.80 -8.04 -5.31
C PRO A 115 -18.26 -7.32 -4.06
N ASN A 116 -18.46 -7.88 -2.87
CA ASN A 116 -17.94 -7.32 -1.63
C ASN A 116 -16.47 -7.70 -1.44
N ILE A 117 -15.69 -6.83 -0.79
CA ILE A 117 -14.27 -7.07 -0.53
C ILE A 117 -13.97 -8.35 0.26
N SER A 118 -14.94 -8.84 1.05
CA SER A 118 -14.85 -10.11 1.76
C SER A 118 -14.63 -11.31 0.83
N GLY A 119 -15.20 -11.29 -0.37
CA GLY A 119 -14.99 -12.33 -1.38
C GLY A 119 -13.51 -12.39 -1.82
N PRO A 120 -12.94 -11.30 -2.35
CA PRO A 120 -11.53 -11.25 -2.70
C PRO A 120 -10.58 -11.62 -1.56
N GLU A 121 -10.88 -11.25 -0.31
CA GLU A 121 -10.05 -11.63 0.84
C GLU A 121 -10.12 -13.13 1.15
N LEU A 122 -11.30 -13.76 1.02
CA LEU A 122 -11.45 -15.20 1.20
C LEU A 122 -10.69 -15.98 0.13
N ASP A 123 -10.83 -15.58 -1.13
CA ASP A 123 -10.11 -16.22 -2.23
C ASP A 123 -8.60 -15.95 -2.15
N ALA A 124 -8.19 -14.77 -1.68
CA ALA A 124 -6.79 -14.52 -1.39
C ALA A 124 -6.23 -15.51 -0.36
N LYS A 125 -6.96 -15.78 0.75
CA LYS A 125 -6.55 -16.78 1.75
C LYS A 125 -6.44 -18.17 1.16
N LYS A 126 -7.40 -18.57 0.32
CA LYS A 126 -7.37 -19.87 -0.37
C LYS A 126 -6.15 -19.97 -1.28
N LEU A 127 -5.90 -18.95 -2.11
CA LEU A 127 -4.74 -18.89 -2.99
C LEU A 127 -3.41 -18.88 -2.22
N VAL A 128 -3.36 -18.26 -1.04
CA VAL A 128 -2.17 -18.35 -0.16
C VAL A 128 -1.91 -19.80 0.23
N SER A 129 -2.95 -20.55 0.61
CA SER A 129 -2.81 -21.98 0.98
C SER A 129 -2.36 -22.84 -0.21
N GLU A 130 -2.81 -22.51 -1.43
CA GLU A 130 -2.49 -23.23 -2.64
C GLU A 130 -1.09 -22.88 -3.19
N THR A 131 -0.70 -21.62 -3.12
CA THR A 131 0.53 -21.12 -3.74
C THR A 131 1.70 -20.98 -2.79
N GLY A 132 1.42 -20.86 -1.50
CA GLY A 132 2.40 -20.49 -0.46
C GLY A 132 2.88 -19.04 -0.54
N TYR A 133 2.23 -18.16 -1.34
CA TYR A 133 2.69 -16.78 -1.51
C TYR A 133 2.50 -15.94 -0.24
N PHE A 134 3.38 -14.95 -0.08
CA PHE A 134 3.30 -13.99 1.01
C PHE A 134 2.09 -13.07 0.85
N GLN A 135 1.21 -13.06 1.84
CA GLN A 135 0.00 -12.25 1.80
C GLN A 135 0.25 -10.81 2.25
N ILE A 136 0.03 -9.86 1.35
CA ILE A 136 -0.13 -8.45 1.71
C ILE A 136 -1.60 -8.23 2.04
N LYS A 137 -1.91 -7.96 3.30
CA LYS A 137 -3.29 -7.80 3.79
C LYS A 137 -3.98 -6.62 3.12
N PHE A 138 -5.31 -6.70 3.01
CA PHE A 138 -6.13 -5.58 2.54
C PHE A 138 -5.84 -4.31 3.35
N GLY A 139 -5.74 -3.16 2.65
CA GLY A 139 -5.33 -1.89 3.26
C GLY A 139 -3.87 -1.84 3.72
N MET A 140 -3.07 -2.89 3.44
CA MET A 140 -1.68 -3.04 3.93
C MET A 140 -1.60 -3.03 5.46
N ASN A 141 -2.62 -3.56 6.14
CA ASN A 141 -2.71 -3.52 7.60
C ASN A 141 -1.61 -4.35 8.27
N GLY A 142 -0.81 -3.72 9.13
CA GLY A 142 0.24 -4.39 9.90
C GLY A 142 1.14 -3.45 10.67
N ARG A 143 1.79 -3.98 11.73
CA ARG A 143 2.71 -3.21 12.58
C ARG A 143 3.88 -2.58 11.81
N GLN A 144 4.46 -3.31 10.87
CA GLN A 144 5.56 -2.80 10.05
C GLN A 144 5.13 -1.59 9.22
N VAL A 145 3.95 -1.67 8.61
CA VAL A 145 3.38 -0.56 7.84
C VAL A 145 3.14 0.66 8.71
N MET A 146 2.55 0.48 9.90
CA MET A 146 2.34 1.58 10.85
C MET A 146 3.67 2.24 11.28
N LYS A 147 4.71 1.45 11.54
CA LYS A 147 6.05 1.99 11.84
C LYS A 147 6.62 2.82 10.69
N THR A 148 6.44 2.36 9.46
CA THR A 148 6.89 3.08 8.25
C THR A 148 6.17 4.43 8.11
N ILE A 149 4.87 4.48 8.40
CA ILE A 149 4.11 5.74 8.40
C ILE A 149 4.60 6.64 9.54
N ALA A 150 4.72 6.11 10.76
CA ALA A 150 5.15 6.86 11.92
C ALA A 150 6.51 7.54 11.72
N GLN A 151 7.45 6.89 11.05
CA GLN A 151 8.76 7.46 10.74
C GLN A 151 8.67 8.75 9.91
N GLN A 152 7.65 8.89 9.07
CA GLN A 152 7.48 10.07 8.22
C GLN A 152 7.07 11.34 9.01
N VAL A 153 6.72 11.20 10.27
CA VAL A 153 6.40 12.33 11.15
C VAL A 153 7.66 13.05 11.67
N LYS A 154 8.83 12.43 11.56
CA LYS A 154 10.09 12.99 12.10
C LYS A 154 10.40 14.40 11.63
N ASN A 155 10.13 14.71 10.37
CA ASN A 155 10.42 16.05 9.81
C ASN A 155 9.22 17.01 9.87
N VAL A 156 8.14 16.67 10.58
CA VAL A 156 7.08 17.63 10.87
C VAL A 156 7.64 18.71 11.78
N PRO A 157 7.57 20.00 11.39
CA PRO A 157 8.09 21.10 12.21
C PRO A 157 7.38 21.18 13.57
N ASP A 158 8.10 21.61 14.61
CA ASP A 158 7.57 21.61 15.98
C ASP A 158 6.48 22.66 16.21
N HIS A 159 6.39 23.68 15.35
CA HIS A 159 5.34 24.70 15.39
C HIS A 159 4.00 24.24 14.78
N VAL A 160 3.95 23.04 14.16
CA VAL A 160 2.71 22.50 13.62
C VAL A 160 1.80 22.06 14.77
N GLU A 161 0.61 22.61 14.82
CA GLU A 161 -0.38 22.29 15.86
C GLU A 161 -1.39 21.22 15.43
N THR A 162 -1.64 21.09 14.13
CA THR A 162 -2.66 20.17 13.62
C THR A 162 -2.17 19.48 12.35
N VAL A 163 -2.37 18.16 12.28
CA VAL A 163 -2.16 17.38 11.07
C VAL A 163 -3.49 16.85 10.56
N VAL A 164 -3.78 17.11 9.30
CA VAL A 164 -4.99 16.64 8.61
C VAL A 164 -4.60 15.66 7.53
N GLY A 165 -5.37 14.59 7.39
CA GLY A 165 -5.16 13.61 6.33
C GLY A 165 -6.43 12.88 5.93
N ILE A 166 -6.39 12.25 4.77
CA ILE A 166 -7.51 11.46 4.27
C ILE A 166 -7.56 10.12 5.00
N ALA A 167 -8.68 9.82 5.62
CA ALA A 167 -8.93 8.56 6.31
C ALA A 167 -9.92 7.68 5.54
N GLY A 168 -9.41 6.70 4.79
CA GLY A 168 -10.22 5.58 4.29
C GLY A 168 -10.36 4.52 5.38
N SER A 169 -9.39 3.59 5.48
CA SER A 169 -9.33 2.61 6.58
C SER A 169 -8.84 3.21 7.92
N GLY A 170 -8.43 4.47 7.95
CA GLY A 170 -7.86 5.13 9.14
C GLY A 170 -6.39 4.77 9.41
N LEU A 171 -5.82 3.76 8.77
CA LEU A 171 -4.47 3.26 9.07
C LEU A 171 -3.37 4.34 8.93
N SER A 172 -3.47 5.19 7.91
CA SER A 172 -2.49 6.26 7.70
C SER A 172 -2.53 7.27 8.83
N MET A 173 -3.71 7.73 9.24
CA MET A 173 -3.85 8.68 10.35
C MET A 173 -3.47 8.07 11.69
N LEU A 174 -3.80 6.79 11.91
CA LEU A 174 -3.34 6.07 13.10
C LEU A 174 -1.81 5.98 13.15
N GLY A 175 -1.15 5.70 12.03
CA GLY A 175 0.31 5.70 11.94
C GLY A 175 0.92 7.09 12.18
N VAL A 176 0.27 8.16 11.69
CA VAL A 176 0.68 9.55 11.97
C VAL A 176 0.54 9.87 13.45
N ALA A 177 -0.62 9.57 14.07
CA ALA A 177 -0.83 9.79 15.50
C ALA A 177 0.18 9.04 16.37
N MET A 178 0.48 7.79 16.00
CA MET A 178 1.54 6.98 16.63
C MET A 178 2.91 7.64 16.47
N GLY A 179 3.22 8.17 15.29
CA GLY A 179 4.46 8.89 15.01
C GLY A 179 4.59 10.18 15.81
N CYS A 180 3.52 10.97 15.91
CA CYS A 180 3.48 12.18 16.73
C CYS A 180 3.82 11.85 18.19
N LYS A 181 3.20 10.81 18.74
CA LYS A 181 3.52 10.36 20.11
C LYS A 181 4.96 9.86 20.25
N LEU A 182 5.44 9.07 19.28
CA LEU A 182 6.78 8.48 19.32
C LEU A 182 7.89 9.53 19.24
N TYR A 183 7.67 10.61 18.48
CA TYR A 183 8.65 11.66 18.26
C TYR A 183 8.33 12.95 19.05
N ASN A 184 7.49 12.85 20.09
CA ASN A 184 7.13 13.95 20.98
C ASN A 184 6.61 15.20 20.24
N LYS A 185 5.86 15.01 19.15
CA LYS A 185 5.21 16.11 18.43
C LYS A 185 3.89 16.44 19.11
N ASN A 186 3.73 17.67 19.57
CA ASN A 186 2.50 18.15 20.23
C ASN A 186 1.47 18.58 19.18
N VAL A 187 0.88 17.62 18.50
CA VAL A 187 0.03 17.83 17.33
C VAL A 187 -1.31 17.14 17.50
N LYS A 188 -2.40 17.82 17.13
CA LYS A 188 -3.74 17.21 16.97
C LYS A 188 -3.78 16.44 15.63
N THR A 189 -4.32 15.24 15.64
CA THR A 189 -4.46 14.37 14.46
C THR A 189 -5.89 13.92 14.25
#